data_81d6cb4a2e2f4222b80b9cb8cfcf93d1
#
_entry.id   81d6cb4a2e2f4222b80b9cb8cfcf93d1
#
_cell.length_a   1.000
_cell.length_b   1.000
_cell.length_c   1.000
_cell.angle_alpha   90.00
_cell.angle_beta   90.00
_cell.angle_gamma   90.00
#
_symmetry.space_group_name_H-M   'P 1'
#
loop_
_entity.id
_entity.type
_entity.pdbx_description
1 polymer ?
#
loop_
_entity_poly.entity_id
_entity_poly.type
_entity_poly.pdbx_seq_one_letter_code
_entity_poly.pdbx_strand_id
1 'polypeptide(L)'
;CMKSEVIHPEEGRYDFTQSDRFVAFGEKYNMDIIGHTLIWHSQLAPWFCVDENGKNVSKEVLTERMKEHITTVVSRYKGKIKGWDVVNEAFEDDGSYRQTKFYEILGEDYIPLAFQFAHEADPGAELYYNDYSMAHKGRRDAVVNMVKKLQAKGIRIDAVGMQGHFTMEFPKVEDFEKSLLAFAATGVKVMITELDLTILPPPAPNVGADVSANFDYQKEMNPYPDMLPDSVSKAWNDRMSEFFKLFIKHSDKVTRVTVWGATDADSWRNDWPMKGRTDYPVLFDRNFQPKPVVNEMINEASNNKSK
;
A
#
# COMPACT_ATOMS: atom_id res chain seq x y z
N CYS A 1 5.39 -10.45 4.20
CA CYS A 1 5.38 -11.65 5.05
C CYS A 1 3.99 -11.94 5.67
N MET A 2 3.04 -10.99 5.62
CA MET A 2 1.69 -11.16 6.19
C MET A 2 0.59 -11.32 5.13
N LYS A 3 0.94 -11.39 3.85
CA LYS A 3 0.01 -11.68 2.77
C LYS A 3 -0.48 -13.12 2.86
N SER A 4 -1.72 -13.40 2.46
CA SER A 4 -2.35 -14.70 2.77
C SER A 4 -1.63 -15.89 2.14
N GLU A 5 -1.05 -15.75 0.94
CA GLU A 5 -0.26 -16.84 0.33
C GLU A 5 0.95 -17.27 1.16
N VAL A 6 1.46 -16.37 2.03
CA VAL A 6 2.62 -16.65 2.90
C VAL A 6 2.16 -17.13 4.28
N ILE A 7 1.23 -16.37 4.90
CA ILE A 7 0.87 -16.62 6.31
C ILE A 7 -0.23 -17.68 6.48
N HIS A 8 -1.05 -17.92 5.45
CA HIS A 8 -2.14 -18.89 5.46
C HIS A 8 -2.21 -19.63 4.11
N PRO A 9 -1.13 -20.35 3.72
CA PRO A 9 -0.99 -20.91 2.37
C PRO A 9 -1.96 -22.02 2.02
N GLU A 10 -2.48 -22.75 3.02
CA GLU A 10 -3.46 -23.81 2.89
C GLU A 10 -4.57 -23.64 3.93
N GLU A 11 -5.77 -24.11 3.63
CA GLU A 11 -6.91 -24.04 4.56
C GLU A 11 -6.56 -24.71 5.89
N GLY A 12 -6.74 -23.98 7.00
CA GLY A 12 -6.42 -24.46 8.34
C GLY A 12 -4.92 -24.56 8.68
N ARG A 13 -4.00 -24.19 7.76
CA ARG A 13 -2.56 -24.19 8.01
C ARG A 13 -1.97 -22.79 7.95
N TYR A 14 -1.42 -22.35 9.07
CA TYR A 14 -0.74 -21.07 9.19
C TYR A 14 0.79 -21.23 9.30
N ASP A 15 1.53 -20.34 8.63
CA ASP A 15 2.97 -20.21 8.79
C ASP A 15 3.31 -18.77 9.24
N PHE A 16 3.58 -18.62 10.52
CA PHE A 16 3.93 -17.35 11.14
C PHE A 16 5.44 -17.08 11.20
N THR A 17 6.27 -17.95 10.63
CA THR A 17 7.73 -17.87 10.76
C THR A 17 8.29 -16.50 10.34
N GLN A 18 7.88 -15.99 9.18
CA GLN A 18 8.38 -14.71 8.68
C GLN A 18 7.75 -13.52 9.41
N SER A 19 6.46 -13.58 9.68
CA SER A 19 5.74 -12.52 10.37
C SER A 19 6.15 -12.39 11.83
N ASP A 20 6.42 -13.50 12.54
CA ASP A 20 6.97 -13.48 13.89
C ASP A 20 8.36 -12.79 13.94
N ARG A 21 9.23 -13.09 12.96
CA ARG A 21 10.54 -12.43 12.84
C ARG A 21 10.41 -10.94 12.58
N PHE A 22 9.48 -10.55 11.73
CA PHE A 22 9.20 -9.14 11.42
C PHE A 22 8.70 -8.40 12.66
N VAL A 23 7.74 -8.96 13.38
CA VAL A 23 7.21 -8.37 14.62
C VAL A 23 8.28 -8.29 15.69
N ALA A 24 9.05 -9.36 15.91
CA ALA A 24 10.15 -9.37 16.88
C ALA A 24 11.23 -8.32 16.54
N PHE A 25 11.51 -8.08 15.26
CA PHE A 25 12.42 -7.03 14.84
C PHE A 25 11.89 -5.64 15.20
N GLY A 26 10.61 -5.36 14.91
CA GLY A 26 9.99 -4.10 15.28
C GLY A 26 9.95 -3.85 16.79
N GLU A 27 9.59 -4.87 17.58
CA GLU A 27 9.62 -4.81 19.05
C GLU A 27 11.04 -4.54 19.57
N LYS A 28 12.04 -5.25 19.03
CA LYS A 28 13.45 -5.09 19.44
C LYS A 28 13.95 -3.65 19.27
N TYR A 29 13.52 -2.97 18.23
CA TYR A 29 13.98 -1.61 17.91
C TYR A 29 12.95 -0.53 18.28
N ASN A 30 11.90 -0.88 19.03
CA ASN A 30 10.83 0.02 19.47
C ASN A 30 10.20 0.79 18.29
N MET A 31 9.87 0.06 17.21
CA MET A 31 9.25 0.60 16.01
C MET A 31 7.74 0.42 16.06
N ASP A 32 7.00 1.37 15.48
CA ASP A 32 5.59 1.15 15.13
C ASP A 32 5.51 0.08 14.01
N ILE A 33 4.79 -1.01 14.27
CA ILE A 33 4.65 -2.13 13.34
C ILE A 33 3.29 -2.05 12.67
N ILE A 34 3.27 -2.14 11.34
CA ILE A 34 2.05 -2.11 10.54
C ILE A 34 1.86 -3.48 9.87
N GLY A 35 0.67 -4.04 10.01
CA GLY A 35 0.31 -5.29 9.37
C GLY A 35 -0.19 -5.06 7.93
N HIS A 36 0.45 -5.69 6.96
CA HIS A 36 0.09 -5.59 5.54
C HIS A 36 0.05 -6.99 4.94
N THR A 37 -1.07 -7.46 4.51
CA THR A 37 -2.45 -6.95 4.47
C THR A 37 -3.41 -8.10 4.76
N LEU A 38 -4.59 -7.83 5.32
CA LEU A 38 -5.52 -8.90 5.70
C LEU A 38 -6.30 -9.43 4.48
N ILE A 39 -6.90 -8.55 3.69
CA ILE A 39 -7.70 -8.89 2.51
C ILE A 39 -7.14 -8.17 1.28
N TRP A 40 -6.63 -8.94 0.34
CA TRP A 40 -6.12 -8.48 -0.94
C TRP A 40 -6.29 -9.55 -2.01
N HIS A 41 -6.63 -9.15 -3.22
CA HIS A 41 -6.85 -10.06 -4.36
C HIS A 41 -5.56 -10.61 -4.97
N SER A 42 -4.44 -9.90 -4.82
CA SER A 42 -3.11 -10.35 -5.23
C SER A 42 -2.39 -11.07 -4.09
N GLN A 43 -1.43 -11.91 -4.43
CA GLN A 43 -0.70 -12.74 -3.45
C GLN A 43 -1.65 -13.41 -2.44
N LEU A 44 -2.80 -13.84 -2.96
CA LEU A 44 -3.86 -14.54 -2.23
C LEU A 44 -3.60 -16.04 -2.30
N ALA A 45 -3.76 -16.72 -1.17
CA ALA A 45 -3.67 -18.18 -1.14
C ALA A 45 -4.69 -18.81 -2.10
N PRO A 46 -4.30 -19.78 -2.95
CA PRO A 46 -5.15 -20.28 -4.05
C PRO A 46 -6.49 -20.85 -3.60
N TRP A 47 -6.55 -21.43 -2.40
CA TRP A 47 -7.75 -22.04 -1.84
C TRP A 47 -8.80 -21.04 -1.33
N PHE A 48 -8.41 -19.78 -1.05
CA PHE A 48 -9.17 -18.85 -0.20
C PHE A 48 -10.60 -18.58 -0.70
N CYS A 49 -10.76 -18.41 -2.00
CA CYS A 49 -12.05 -18.05 -2.62
C CYS A 49 -12.68 -19.18 -3.45
N VAL A 50 -12.04 -20.35 -3.52
CA VAL A 50 -12.51 -21.45 -4.37
C VAL A 50 -12.63 -22.75 -3.60
N ASP A 51 -13.44 -23.67 -4.15
CA ASP A 51 -13.55 -25.05 -3.69
C ASP A 51 -12.45 -25.94 -4.32
N GLU A 52 -12.47 -27.23 -4.00
CA GLU A 52 -11.54 -28.23 -4.55
C GLU A 52 -11.60 -28.40 -6.08
N ASN A 53 -12.69 -27.94 -6.71
CA ASN A 53 -12.89 -27.95 -8.16
C ASN A 53 -12.52 -26.61 -8.82
N GLY A 54 -11.99 -25.64 -8.07
CA GLY A 54 -11.64 -24.31 -8.54
C GLY A 54 -12.84 -23.38 -8.80
N LYS A 55 -14.05 -23.73 -8.33
CA LYS A 55 -15.23 -22.89 -8.43
C LYS A 55 -15.31 -21.96 -7.22
N ASN A 56 -15.89 -20.78 -7.42
CA ASN A 56 -16.14 -19.87 -6.31
C ASN A 56 -16.97 -20.57 -5.21
N VAL A 57 -16.52 -20.40 -3.97
CA VAL A 57 -17.27 -20.87 -2.79
C VAL A 57 -18.53 -20.05 -2.57
N SER A 58 -19.43 -20.53 -1.68
CA SER A 58 -20.62 -19.75 -1.30
C SER A 58 -20.25 -18.52 -0.48
N LYS A 59 -21.20 -17.59 -0.36
CA LYS A 59 -21.06 -16.38 0.48
C LYS A 59 -20.75 -16.73 1.94
N GLU A 60 -21.42 -17.73 2.46
CA GLU A 60 -21.28 -18.20 3.85
C GLU A 60 -19.86 -18.75 4.08
N VAL A 61 -19.37 -19.57 3.16
CA VAL A 61 -18.02 -20.17 3.25
C VAL A 61 -16.96 -19.08 3.16
N LEU A 62 -17.05 -18.14 2.22
CA LEU A 62 -16.05 -17.06 2.11
C LEU A 62 -16.09 -16.14 3.34
N THR A 63 -17.28 -15.84 3.86
CA THR A 63 -17.43 -15.03 5.08
C THR A 63 -16.74 -15.70 6.27
N GLU A 64 -16.91 -17.01 6.45
CA GLU A 64 -16.28 -17.76 7.53
C GLU A 64 -14.75 -17.83 7.36
N ARG A 65 -14.26 -18.11 6.13
CA ARG A 65 -12.82 -18.10 5.82
C ARG A 65 -12.18 -16.74 6.09
N MET A 66 -12.83 -15.65 5.71
CA MET A 66 -12.37 -14.28 6.00
C MET A 66 -12.32 -14.03 7.50
N LYS A 67 -13.36 -14.42 8.23
CA LYS A 67 -13.44 -14.25 9.68
C LYS A 67 -12.36 -15.04 10.40
N GLU A 68 -12.19 -16.30 10.06
CA GLU A 68 -11.13 -17.16 10.63
C GLU A 68 -9.76 -16.58 10.38
N HIS A 69 -9.44 -16.24 9.10
CA HIS A 69 -8.14 -15.69 8.72
C HIS A 69 -7.84 -14.40 9.48
N ILE A 70 -8.75 -13.43 9.44
CA ILE A 70 -8.56 -12.12 10.09
C ILE A 70 -8.42 -12.29 11.60
N THR A 71 -9.31 -13.06 12.22
CA THR A 71 -9.30 -13.28 13.69
C THR A 71 -8.00 -13.95 14.11
N THR A 72 -7.55 -14.97 13.40
CA THR A 72 -6.33 -15.72 13.75
C THR A 72 -5.08 -14.83 13.62
N VAL A 73 -4.95 -14.12 12.50
CA VAL A 73 -3.78 -13.29 12.21
C VAL A 73 -3.74 -12.08 13.15
N VAL A 74 -4.84 -11.34 13.29
CA VAL A 74 -4.88 -10.13 14.12
C VAL A 74 -4.72 -10.47 15.61
N SER A 75 -5.39 -11.53 16.10
CA SER A 75 -5.30 -11.94 17.51
C SER A 75 -3.90 -12.38 17.90
N ARG A 76 -3.15 -13.03 16.97
CA ARG A 76 -1.75 -13.41 17.24
C ARG A 76 -0.87 -12.22 17.59
N TYR A 77 -1.10 -11.08 16.95
CA TYR A 77 -0.26 -9.88 17.12
C TYR A 77 -0.97 -8.77 17.91
N LYS A 78 -2.03 -9.10 18.62
CA LYS A 78 -2.78 -8.17 19.44
C LYS A 78 -1.87 -7.40 20.40
N GLY A 79 -1.98 -6.07 20.37
CA GLY A 79 -1.16 -5.17 21.18
C GLY A 79 0.28 -4.99 20.71
N LYS A 80 0.71 -5.66 19.61
CA LYS A 80 2.06 -5.55 19.03
C LYS A 80 2.03 -4.79 17.70
N ILE A 81 1.00 -4.99 16.90
CA ILE A 81 0.78 -4.27 15.64
C ILE A 81 -0.06 -3.04 15.93
N LYS A 82 0.44 -1.88 15.53
CA LYS A 82 -0.23 -0.59 15.72
C LYS A 82 -1.50 -0.47 14.87
N GLY A 83 -1.48 -1.00 13.67
CA GLY A 83 -2.62 -0.97 12.77
C GLY A 83 -2.44 -1.88 11.56
N TRP A 84 -3.55 -2.16 10.89
CA TRP A 84 -3.64 -3.10 9.79
C TRP A 84 -4.17 -2.45 8.51
N ASP A 85 -3.53 -2.72 7.39
CA ASP A 85 -4.15 -2.58 6.07
C ASP A 85 -5.20 -3.70 5.95
N VAL A 86 -6.44 -3.36 6.30
CA VAL A 86 -7.53 -4.35 6.39
C VAL A 86 -7.97 -4.81 5.02
N VAL A 87 -8.19 -3.87 4.12
CA VAL A 87 -8.51 -4.11 2.71
C VAL A 87 -7.56 -3.31 1.83
N ASN A 88 -6.98 -3.99 0.85
CA ASN A 88 -6.04 -3.42 -0.10
C ASN A 88 -6.61 -3.47 -1.52
N GLU A 89 -6.60 -2.33 -2.24
CA GLU A 89 -6.84 -2.22 -3.68
C GLU A 89 -8.22 -2.72 -4.16
N ALA A 90 -9.28 -2.18 -3.57
CA ALA A 90 -10.66 -2.58 -3.88
C ALA A 90 -11.24 -1.90 -5.12
N PHE A 91 -10.64 -0.80 -5.61
CA PHE A 91 -11.23 0.03 -6.66
C PHE A 91 -10.35 0.14 -7.91
N GLU A 92 -10.99 0.37 -9.06
CA GLU A 92 -10.34 0.76 -10.30
C GLU A 92 -10.20 2.29 -10.40
N ASP A 93 -9.44 2.78 -11.40
CA ASP A 93 -9.18 4.22 -11.56
C ASP A 93 -10.44 5.04 -11.85
N ASP A 94 -11.45 4.43 -12.48
CA ASP A 94 -12.76 5.05 -12.74
C ASP A 94 -13.69 5.07 -11.53
N GLY A 95 -13.30 4.41 -10.42
CA GLY A 95 -14.06 4.31 -9.18
C GLY A 95 -15.00 3.10 -9.11
N SER A 96 -15.03 2.25 -10.12
CA SER A 96 -15.74 0.97 -10.03
C SER A 96 -15.02 0.01 -9.07
N TYR A 97 -15.77 -0.94 -8.50
CA TYR A 97 -15.16 -2.01 -7.73
C TYR A 97 -14.35 -2.93 -8.65
N ARG A 98 -13.12 -3.23 -8.22
CA ARG A 98 -12.30 -4.24 -8.87
C ARG A 98 -13.02 -5.58 -8.83
N GLN A 99 -13.11 -6.25 -9.99
CA GLN A 99 -13.79 -7.53 -10.15
C GLN A 99 -12.94 -8.68 -9.59
N THR A 100 -12.71 -8.63 -8.29
CA THR A 100 -12.00 -9.67 -7.55
C THR A 100 -12.96 -10.79 -7.13
N LYS A 101 -12.44 -11.96 -6.78
CA LYS A 101 -13.28 -13.04 -6.25
C LYS A 101 -14.02 -12.65 -4.97
N PHE A 102 -13.45 -11.79 -4.14
CA PHE A 102 -14.15 -11.24 -2.98
C PHE A 102 -15.41 -10.46 -3.40
N TYR A 103 -15.26 -9.59 -4.41
CA TYR A 103 -16.37 -8.80 -4.92
C TYR A 103 -17.38 -9.66 -5.71
N GLU A 104 -16.92 -10.61 -6.53
CA GLU A 104 -17.79 -11.52 -7.26
C GLU A 104 -18.70 -12.33 -6.34
N ILE A 105 -18.19 -12.76 -5.17
CA ILE A 105 -18.93 -13.61 -4.23
C ILE A 105 -19.75 -12.80 -3.25
N LEU A 106 -19.19 -11.75 -2.63
CA LEU A 106 -19.80 -11.00 -1.54
C LEU A 106 -20.33 -9.62 -1.94
N GLY A 107 -20.03 -9.16 -3.17
CA GLY A 107 -20.30 -7.78 -3.54
C GLY A 107 -19.50 -6.80 -2.68
N GLU A 108 -20.02 -5.60 -2.48
CA GLU A 108 -19.35 -4.58 -1.65
C GLU A 108 -19.28 -4.93 -0.16
N ASP A 109 -20.03 -5.94 0.30
CA ASP A 109 -20.13 -6.30 1.72
C ASP A 109 -18.83 -6.93 2.27
N TYR A 110 -17.93 -7.43 1.42
CA TYR A 110 -16.65 -7.97 1.90
C TYR A 110 -15.79 -6.92 2.64
N ILE A 111 -15.90 -5.63 2.26
CA ILE A 111 -15.15 -4.54 2.90
C ILE A 111 -15.63 -4.32 4.35
N PRO A 112 -16.93 -4.00 4.61
CA PRO A 112 -17.41 -3.83 5.99
C PRO A 112 -17.20 -5.07 6.85
N LEU A 113 -17.37 -6.28 6.31
CA LEU A 113 -17.10 -7.52 7.04
C LEU A 113 -15.63 -7.62 7.47
N ALA A 114 -14.68 -7.33 6.59
CA ALA A 114 -13.27 -7.37 6.92
C ALA A 114 -12.90 -6.38 8.05
N PHE A 115 -13.39 -5.14 7.97
CA PHE A 115 -13.18 -4.13 9.02
C PHE A 115 -13.81 -4.52 10.35
N GLN A 116 -15.00 -5.11 10.33
CA GLN A 116 -15.68 -5.59 11.54
C GLN A 116 -14.89 -6.71 12.20
N PHE A 117 -14.47 -7.73 11.45
CA PHE A 117 -13.70 -8.86 11.99
C PHE A 117 -12.34 -8.41 12.55
N ALA A 118 -11.68 -7.47 11.89
CA ALA A 118 -10.40 -6.92 12.37
C ALA A 118 -10.59 -6.16 13.70
N HIS A 119 -11.65 -5.33 13.80
CA HIS A 119 -11.99 -4.62 15.02
C HIS A 119 -12.34 -5.57 16.18
N GLU A 120 -13.14 -6.62 15.92
CA GLU A 120 -13.50 -7.62 16.90
C GLU A 120 -12.27 -8.38 17.44
N ALA A 121 -11.30 -8.68 16.58
CA ALA A 121 -10.07 -9.39 16.95
C ALA A 121 -9.11 -8.53 17.79
N ASP A 122 -8.88 -7.27 17.41
CA ASP A 122 -8.10 -6.31 18.20
C ASP A 122 -8.73 -4.92 18.16
N PRO A 123 -9.56 -4.57 19.15
CA PRO A 123 -10.15 -3.22 19.25
C PRO A 123 -9.12 -2.10 19.46
N GLY A 124 -7.88 -2.44 19.86
CA GLY A 124 -6.80 -1.47 20.09
C GLY A 124 -6.03 -1.10 18.84
N ALA A 125 -6.01 -1.95 17.81
CA ALA A 125 -5.32 -1.68 16.56
C ALA A 125 -6.07 -0.65 15.71
N GLU A 126 -5.33 0.19 15.00
CA GLU A 126 -5.90 1.07 13.97
C GLU A 126 -6.24 0.26 12.71
N LEU A 127 -7.27 0.67 11.97
CA LEU A 127 -7.79 -0.02 10.79
C LEU A 127 -7.72 0.87 9.56
N TYR A 128 -7.07 0.40 8.50
CA TYR A 128 -6.76 1.18 7.31
C TYR A 128 -7.35 0.55 6.04
N TYR A 129 -7.73 1.41 5.12
CA TYR A 129 -7.88 1.08 3.70
C TYR A 129 -6.65 1.57 2.95
N ASN A 130 -6.09 0.77 2.03
CA ASN A 130 -4.87 1.10 1.30
C ASN A 130 -5.05 0.89 -0.21
N ASP A 131 -4.58 1.85 -1.05
CA ASP A 131 -4.69 1.71 -2.50
C ASP A 131 -3.64 2.57 -3.23
N TYR A 132 -3.32 2.20 -4.48
CA TYR A 132 -2.47 2.98 -5.38
C TYR A 132 -3.30 3.92 -6.27
N SER A 133 -2.63 4.73 -7.09
CA SER A 133 -3.26 5.65 -8.07
C SER A 133 -4.39 6.53 -7.51
N MET A 134 -4.31 6.87 -6.23
CA MET A 134 -5.34 7.59 -5.48
C MET A 134 -5.57 9.04 -5.96
N ALA A 135 -4.73 9.56 -6.86
CA ALA A 135 -4.92 10.86 -7.49
C ALA A 135 -6.03 10.87 -8.56
N HIS A 136 -6.42 9.71 -9.09
CA HIS A 136 -7.54 9.62 -10.02
C HIS A 136 -8.85 9.99 -9.33
N LYS A 137 -9.63 10.86 -9.98
CA LYS A 137 -10.90 11.37 -9.44
C LYS A 137 -11.88 10.24 -9.12
N GLY A 138 -12.02 9.26 -10.01
CA GLY A 138 -12.93 8.14 -9.81
C GLY A 138 -12.60 7.35 -8.55
N ARG A 139 -11.35 6.91 -8.43
CA ARG A 139 -10.87 6.16 -7.25
C ARG A 139 -11.00 6.98 -5.96
N ARG A 140 -10.59 8.26 -5.98
CA ARG A 140 -10.77 9.18 -4.86
C ARG A 140 -12.22 9.22 -4.39
N ASP A 141 -13.16 9.45 -5.31
CA ASP A 141 -14.58 9.59 -4.98
C ASP A 141 -15.15 8.27 -4.43
N ALA A 142 -14.75 7.13 -5.01
CA ALA A 142 -15.14 5.79 -4.53
C ALA A 142 -14.65 5.54 -3.09
N VAL A 143 -13.38 5.86 -2.79
CA VAL A 143 -12.81 5.69 -1.45
C VAL A 143 -13.49 6.62 -0.44
N VAL A 144 -13.74 7.89 -0.78
CA VAL A 144 -14.51 8.81 0.08
C VAL A 144 -15.90 8.24 0.39
N ASN A 145 -16.58 7.71 -0.63
CA ASN A 145 -17.91 7.10 -0.44
C ASN A 145 -17.85 5.84 0.42
N MET A 146 -16.86 5.00 0.23
CA MET A 146 -16.64 3.80 1.05
C MET A 146 -16.41 4.16 2.52
N VAL A 147 -15.53 5.12 2.81
CA VAL A 147 -15.29 5.61 4.19
C VAL A 147 -16.58 6.10 4.83
N LYS A 148 -17.36 6.94 4.12
CA LYS A 148 -18.67 7.44 4.62
C LYS A 148 -19.68 6.32 4.86
N LYS A 149 -19.72 5.29 3.99
CA LYS A 149 -20.58 4.12 4.16
C LYS A 149 -20.21 3.32 5.42
N LEU A 150 -18.91 3.09 5.68
CA LEU A 150 -18.44 2.44 6.90
C LEU A 150 -18.84 3.23 8.14
N GLN A 151 -18.57 4.53 8.15
CA GLN A 151 -18.93 5.43 9.26
C GLN A 151 -20.44 5.44 9.52
N ALA A 152 -21.27 5.51 8.48
CA ALA A 152 -22.72 5.48 8.60
C ALA A 152 -23.25 4.16 9.19
N LYS A 153 -22.54 3.05 8.99
CA LYS A 153 -22.83 1.73 9.59
C LYS A 153 -22.22 1.58 11.00
N GLY A 154 -21.52 2.59 11.53
CA GLY A 154 -20.81 2.49 12.80
C GLY A 154 -19.59 1.57 12.76
N ILE A 155 -19.07 1.26 11.58
CA ILE A 155 -17.86 0.43 11.39
C ILE A 155 -16.64 1.33 11.44
N ARG A 156 -15.67 0.96 12.28
CA ARG A 156 -14.45 1.73 12.49
C ARG A 156 -13.53 1.66 11.28
N ILE A 157 -13.07 2.82 10.84
CA ILE A 157 -11.95 3.04 9.94
C ILE A 157 -11.17 4.24 10.44
N ASP A 158 -9.85 4.10 10.64
CA ASP A 158 -9.01 5.12 11.26
C ASP A 158 -8.22 5.93 10.23
N ALA A 159 -7.82 5.30 9.12
CA ALA A 159 -7.07 6.00 8.10
C ALA A 159 -7.29 5.45 6.68
N VAL A 160 -6.95 6.30 5.71
CA VAL A 160 -6.77 5.95 4.31
C VAL A 160 -5.28 6.03 3.98
N GLY A 161 -4.73 4.92 3.47
CA GLY A 161 -3.37 4.81 2.95
C GLY A 161 -3.35 5.08 1.45
N MET A 162 -2.62 6.12 1.06
CA MET A 162 -2.27 6.40 -0.32
C MET A 162 -0.90 5.76 -0.57
N GLN A 163 -0.82 4.66 -1.36
CA GLN A 163 0.44 3.91 -1.51
C GLN A 163 1.61 4.81 -1.91
N GLY A 164 1.44 5.65 -2.92
CA GLY A 164 2.49 6.58 -3.32
C GLY A 164 3.50 5.96 -4.28
N HIS A 165 3.06 5.02 -5.14
CA HIS A 165 3.82 4.51 -6.26
C HIS A 165 3.82 5.50 -7.41
N PHE A 166 4.81 6.36 -7.46
CA PHE A 166 4.87 7.50 -8.37
C PHE A 166 5.73 7.22 -9.61
N THR A 167 5.48 8.02 -10.65
CA THR A 167 6.35 8.18 -11.81
C THR A 167 6.75 9.65 -11.96
N MET A 168 7.62 9.95 -12.92
CA MET A 168 8.01 11.34 -13.20
C MET A 168 6.84 12.20 -13.69
N GLU A 169 5.81 11.58 -14.27
CA GLU A 169 4.67 12.27 -14.85
C GLU A 169 3.39 12.14 -14.03
N PHE A 170 3.25 11.07 -13.27
CA PHE A 170 2.05 10.77 -12.47
C PHE A 170 2.39 10.49 -11.01
N PRO A 171 1.55 10.95 -10.06
CA PRO A 171 0.43 11.89 -10.25
C PRO A 171 0.92 13.34 -10.40
N LYS A 172 0.06 14.24 -10.86
CA LYS A 172 0.30 15.68 -10.65
C LYS A 172 0.16 15.97 -9.16
N VAL A 173 1.03 16.82 -8.63
CA VAL A 173 1.05 17.17 -7.20
C VAL A 173 -0.31 17.70 -6.73
N GLU A 174 -0.92 18.56 -7.55
CA GLU A 174 -2.22 19.18 -7.24
C GLU A 174 -3.36 18.15 -7.18
N ASP A 175 -3.33 17.12 -8.05
CA ASP A 175 -4.37 16.08 -8.04
C ASP A 175 -4.19 15.12 -6.86
N PHE A 176 -2.94 14.85 -6.46
CA PHE A 176 -2.63 14.11 -5.24
C PHE A 176 -3.08 14.88 -3.99
N GLU A 177 -2.80 16.20 -3.93
CA GLU A 177 -3.24 17.08 -2.86
C GLU A 177 -4.77 17.10 -2.72
N LYS A 178 -5.51 17.21 -3.84
CA LYS A 178 -6.97 17.13 -3.84
C LYS A 178 -7.49 15.85 -3.18
N SER A 179 -6.85 14.71 -3.48
CA SER A 179 -7.24 13.42 -2.91
C SER A 179 -6.92 13.34 -1.41
N LEU A 180 -5.73 13.75 -1.01
CA LEU A 180 -5.32 13.84 0.38
C LEU A 180 -6.34 14.66 1.21
N LEU A 181 -6.70 15.84 0.72
CA LEU A 181 -7.65 16.73 1.38
C LEU A 181 -9.07 16.15 1.41
N ALA A 182 -9.49 15.45 0.33
CA ALA A 182 -10.80 14.80 0.28
C ALA A 182 -10.91 13.65 1.30
N PHE A 183 -9.85 12.86 1.48
CA PHE A 183 -9.83 11.81 2.51
C PHE A 183 -9.82 12.42 3.90
N ALA A 184 -8.96 13.38 4.18
CA ALA A 184 -8.91 14.07 5.47
C ALA A 184 -10.24 14.73 5.84
N ALA A 185 -11.00 15.25 4.85
CA ALA A 185 -12.32 15.85 5.07
C ALA A 185 -13.38 14.85 5.55
N THR A 186 -13.15 13.53 5.42
CA THR A 186 -14.03 12.52 6.01
C THR A 186 -13.79 12.30 7.51
N GLY A 187 -12.78 12.93 8.08
CA GLY A 187 -12.39 12.82 9.49
C GLY A 187 -11.42 11.66 9.79
N VAL A 188 -10.99 10.90 8.78
CA VAL A 188 -9.95 9.87 8.95
C VAL A 188 -8.56 10.47 8.76
N LYS A 189 -7.55 9.79 9.32
CA LYS A 189 -6.14 10.09 9.05
C LYS A 189 -5.78 9.75 7.61
N VAL A 190 -4.75 10.41 7.08
CA VAL A 190 -4.17 10.08 5.78
C VAL A 190 -2.72 9.63 5.98
N MET A 191 -2.32 8.61 5.26
CA MET A 191 -0.95 8.08 5.29
C MET A 191 -0.43 7.89 3.88
N ILE A 192 0.89 8.06 3.71
CA ILE A 192 1.60 7.61 2.52
C ILE A 192 2.28 6.30 2.91
N THR A 193 1.88 5.20 2.29
CA THR A 193 2.13 3.88 2.84
C THR A 193 3.24 3.09 2.15
N GLU A 194 3.54 3.42 0.88
CA GLU A 194 4.43 2.64 0.03
C GLU A 194 5.22 3.53 -0.94
N LEU A 195 5.71 4.68 -0.44
CA LEU A 195 6.32 5.70 -1.28
C LEU A 195 7.52 5.17 -2.05
N ASP A 196 7.42 5.22 -3.35
CA ASP A 196 8.52 5.09 -4.29
C ASP A 196 8.27 5.93 -5.55
N LEU A 197 9.33 6.29 -6.28
CA LEU A 197 9.26 7.10 -7.48
C LEU A 197 10.13 6.48 -8.57
N THR A 198 9.52 5.84 -9.56
CA THR A 198 10.26 5.35 -10.72
C THR A 198 10.58 6.48 -11.69
N ILE A 199 11.84 6.50 -12.16
CA ILE A 199 12.29 7.39 -13.24
C ILE A 199 12.21 6.71 -14.61
N LEU A 200 11.93 5.42 -14.61
CA LEU A 200 11.94 4.63 -15.83
C LEU A 200 10.61 4.72 -16.57
N PRO A 201 10.62 4.69 -17.90
CA PRO A 201 9.39 4.70 -18.68
C PRO A 201 8.55 3.45 -18.38
N PRO A 202 7.20 3.56 -18.39
CA PRO A 202 6.34 2.39 -18.26
C PRO A 202 6.40 1.56 -19.54
N PRO A 203 6.40 0.22 -19.46
CA PRO A 203 6.42 -0.65 -20.64
C PRO A 203 5.09 -0.64 -21.40
N ALA A 204 4.01 -0.18 -20.78
CA ALA A 204 2.70 0.03 -21.39
C ALA A 204 1.94 1.14 -20.66
N PRO A 205 0.94 1.78 -21.31
CA PRO A 205 0.06 2.72 -20.64
C PRO A 205 -0.69 2.04 -19.47
N ASN A 206 -0.90 2.78 -18.39
CA ASN A 206 -1.74 2.38 -17.24
C ASN A 206 -1.29 1.10 -16.50
N VAL A 207 -0.01 0.75 -16.54
CA VAL A 207 0.51 -0.39 -15.74
C VAL A 207 0.32 -0.11 -14.24
N GLY A 208 0.46 1.14 -13.81
CA GLY A 208 0.29 1.53 -12.41
C GLY A 208 1.26 0.79 -11.49
N ALA A 209 0.72 0.20 -10.42
CA ALA A 209 1.43 -0.66 -9.47
C ALA A 209 0.85 -2.10 -9.47
N ASP A 210 0.28 -2.53 -10.59
CA ASP A 210 -0.28 -3.87 -10.74
C ASP A 210 0.84 -4.93 -10.72
N VAL A 211 1.01 -5.61 -9.59
CA VAL A 211 2.05 -6.62 -9.38
C VAL A 211 1.94 -7.84 -10.30
N SER A 212 0.79 -8.04 -10.95
CA SER A 212 0.60 -9.12 -11.94
C SER A 212 1.17 -8.78 -13.32
N ALA A 213 1.52 -7.51 -13.56
CA ALA A 213 2.09 -7.07 -14.83
C ALA A 213 3.45 -7.74 -15.09
N ASN A 214 3.58 -8.32 -16.27
CA ASN A 214 4.80 -9.00 -16.70
C ASN A 214 5.00 -8.80 -18.21
N PHE A 215 6.16 -8.29 -18.59
CA PHE A 215 6.53 -7.98 -19.98
C PHE A 215 7.87 -8.61 -20.33
N ASP A 216 8.04 -8.95 -21.61
CA ASP A 216 9.34 -9.32 -22.14
C ASP A 216 10.33 -8.16 -22.05
N TYR A 217 11.64 -8.49 -21.93
CA TYR A 217 12.68 -7.48 -21.80
C TYR A 217 12.74 -6.55 -23.03
N GLN A 218 12.65 -5.25 -22.76
CA GLN A 218 12.75 -4.16 -23.72
C GLN A 218 13.81 -3.19 -23.27
N LYS A 219 14.90 -3.07 -24.02
CA LYS A 219 16.05 -2.25 -23.66
C LYS A 219 15.68 -0.77 -23.45
N GLU A 220 14.72 -0.27 -24.23
CA GLU A 220 14.23 1.10 -24.18
C GLU A 220 13.51 1.40 -22.85
N MET A 221 12.99 0.37 -22.19
CA MET A 221 12.32 0.46 -20.89
C MET A 221 13.28 0.26 -19.70
N ASN A 222 14.58 0.07 -19.99
CA ASN A 222 15.66 0.00 -19.02
C ASN A 222 16.87 0.87 -19.44
N PRO A 223 16.68 2.18 -19.62
CA PRO A 223 17.70 3.06 -20.20
C PRO A 223 18.92 3.27 -19.30
N TYR A 224 18.84 2.94 -18.03
CA TYR A 224 19.88 3.19 -17.03
C TYR A 224 20.22 1.91 -16.23
N PRO A 225 20.74 0.84 -16.88
CA PRO A 225 20.97 -0.43 -16.20
C PRO A 225 22.06 -0.38 -15.11
N ASP A 226 23.02 0.50 -15.25
CA ASP A 226 24.21 0.58 -14.37
C ASP A 226 24.12 1.73 -13.36
N MET A 227 23.76 2.95 -13.82
CA MET A 227 23.66 4.14 -12.99
C MET A 227 22.83 5.25 -13.67
N LEU A 228 22.24 6.13 -12.86
CA LEU A 228 21.56 7.32 -13.37
C LEU A 228 22.56 8.40 -13.79
N PRO A 229 22.38 9.06 -14.95
CA PRO A 229 23.05 10.31 -15.26
C PRO A 229 22.71 11.41 -14.24
N ASP A 230 23.63 12.34 -13.97
CA ASP A 230 23.44 13.41 -12.99
C ASP A 230 22.18 14.23 -13.22
N SER A 231 21.88 14.58 -14.49
CA SER A 231 20.68 15.33 -14.83
C SER A 231 19.38 14.57 -14.52
N VAL A 232 19.40 13.25 -14.71
CA VAL A 232 18.25 12.35 -14.43
C VAL A 232 18.10 12.18 -12.93
N SER A 233 19.20 11.98 -12.22
CA SER A 233 19.22 11.93 -10.75
C SER A 233 18.70 13.23 -10.14
N LYS A 234 19.12 14.40 -10.69
CA LYS A 234 18.60 15.69 -10.25
C LYS A 234 17.08 15.81 -10.46
N ALA A 235 16.58 15.44 -11.63
CA ALA A 235 15.16 15.49 -11.92
C ALA A 235 14.33 14.60 -10.95
N TRP A 236 14.85 13.40 -10.64
CA TRP A 236 14.25 12.54 -9.64
C TRP A 236 14.20 13.20 -8.25
N ASN A 237 15.31 13.79 -7.79
CA ASN A 237 15.37 14.49 -6.51
C ASN A 237 14.40 15.67 -6.46
N ASP A 238 14.38 16.50 -7.51
CA ASP A 238 13.45 17.64 -7.60
C ASP A 238 12.01 17.17 -7.47
N ARG A 239 11.63 16.10 -8.19
CA ARG A 239 10.29 15.53 -8.17
C ARG A 239 9.89 14.96 -6.81
N MET A 240 10.78 14.20 -6.18
CA MET A 240 10.55 13.65 -4.84
C MET A 240 10.42 14.77 -3.80
N SER A 241 11.24 15.83 -3.92
CA SER A 241 11.19 17.01 -3.05
C SER A 241 9.84 17.75 -3.13
N GLU A 242 9.20 17.83 -4.30
CA GLU A 242 7.86 18.40 -4.44
C GLU A 242 6.83 17.67 -3.57
N PHE A 243 6.85 16.34 -3.56
CA PHE A 243 5.95 15.55 -2.72
C PHE A 243 6.24 15.69 -1.23
N PHE A 244 7.51 15.67 -0.82
CA PHE A 244 7.84 15.88 0.59
C PHE A 244 7.43 17.27 1.08
N LYS A 245 7.56 18.33 0.27
CA LYS A 245 7.03 19.66 0.59
C LYS A 245 5.51 19.62 0.79
N LEU A 246 4.80 18.88 -0.05
CA LEU A 246 3.36 18.68 0.11
C LEU A 246 3.02 17.94 1.41
N PHE A 247 3.73 16.88 1.73
CA PHE A 247 3.49 16.11 2.96
C PHE A 247 3.77 16.95 4.21
N ILE A 248 4.85 17.72 4.20
CA ILE A 248 5.20 18.66 5.29
C ILE A 248 4.15 19.77 5.41
N LYS A 249 3.67 20.35 4.31
CA LYS A 249 2.60 21.35 4.28
C LYS A 249 1.33 20.84 4.98
N HIS A 250 1.02 19.57 4.84
CA HIS A 250 -0.16 18.92 5.41
C HIS A 250 0.17 17.95 6.57
N SER A 251 1.23 18.25 7.33
CA SER A 251 1.66 17.40 8.45
C SER A 251 0.64 17.30 9.60
N ASP A 252 -0.38 18.17 9.61
CA ASP A 252 -1.55 18.07 10.49
C ASP A 252 -2.56 16.98 10.06
N LYS A 253 -2.46 16.46 8.83
CA LYS A 253 -3.34 15.46 8.23
C LYS A 253 -2.60 14.18 7.87
N VAL A 254 -1.35 14.33 7.36
CA VAL A 254 -0.48 13.20 7.01
C VAL A 254 0.23 12.70 8.26
N THR A 255 -0.19 11.54 8.75
CA THR A 255 0.31 11.00 10.02
C THR A 255 1.54 10.10 9.88
N ARG A 256 1.80 9.62 8.66
CA ARG A 256 2.92 8.72 8.37
C ARG A 256 3.31 8.78 6.89
N VAL A 257 4.61 8.70 6.62
CA VAL A 257 5.17 8.44 5.30
C VAL A 257 6.08 7.22 5.41
N THR A 258 5.76 6.17 4.68
CA THR A 258 6.56 4.93 4.62
C THR A 258 7.13 4.77 3.22
N VAL A 259 8.43 4.60 3.12
CA VAL A 259 9.13 4.33 1.86
C VAL A 259 9.11 2.82 1.60
N TRP A 260 8.81 2.40 0.37
CA TRP A 260 8.62 0.99 0.01
C TRP A 260 9.92 0.32 -0.44
N GLY A 261 10.84 0.22 0.48
CA GLY A 261 12.17 -0.36 0.33
C GLY A 261 13.21 0.40 1.16
N ALA A 262 14.22 -0.31 1.65
CA ALA A 262 15.31 0.29 2.41
C ALA A 262 16.28 1.02 1.49
N THR A 263 16.64 0.40 0.37
CA THR A 263 17.55 0.96 -0.64
C THR A 263 17.04 0.66 -2.04
N ASP A 264 17.60 1.32 -3.05
CA ASP A 264 17.30 1.02 -4.45
C ASP A 264 17.57 -0.45 -4.82
N ALA A 265 18.50 -1.12 -4.11
CA ALA A 265 18.80 -2.52 -4.35
C ALA A 265 17.66 -3.47 -3.92
N ASP A 266 16.91 -3.09 -2.88
CA ASP A 266 15.85 -3.91 -2.28
C ASP A 266 14.46 -3.60 -2.86
N SER A 267 14.36 -2.69 -3.83
CA SER A 267 13.08 -2.29 -4.38
C SER A 267 12.43 -3.41 -5.21
N TRP A 268 11.12 -3.59 -5.01
CA TRP A 268 10.28 -4.47 -5.81
C TRP A 268 10.21 -4.08 -7.30
N ARG A 269 10.53 -2.82 -7.62
CA ARG A 269 10.58 -2.29 -8.99
C ARG A 269 11.78 -2.80 -9.77
N ASN A 270 12.78 -3.36 -9.11
CA ASN A 270 13.80 -4.14 -9.80
C ASN A 270 13.15 -5.43 -10.32
N ASP A 271 13.50 -5.83 -11.54
CA ASP A 271 12.92 -6.99 -12.22
C ASP A 271 11.39 -6.92 -12.44
N TRP A 272 10.75 -5.79 -12.14
CA TRP A 272 9.32 -5.57 -12.37
C TRP A 272 9.09 -4.26 -13.16
N PRO A 273 8.08 -4.21 -14.05
CA PRO A 273 7.24 -5.31 -14.56
C PRO A 273 7.93 -6.11 -15.67
N MET A 274 9.23 -6.01 -15.75
CA MET A 274 10.07 -6.64 -16.76
C MET A 274 11.34 -7.16 -16.10
N LYS A 275 11.60 -8.45 -16.23
CA LYS A 275 12.81 -9.08 -15.65
C LYS A 275 14.09 -8.46 -16.24
N GLY A 276 15.08 -8.21 -15.40
CA GLY A 276 16.35 -7.57 -15.78
C GLY A 276 16.30 -6.03 -15.74
N ARG A 277 15.20 -5.44 -15.28
CA ARG A 277 15.06 -4.00 -15.10
C ARG A 277 15.77 -3.54 -13.82
N THR A 278 16.43 -2.39 -13.88
CA THR A 278 17.13 -1.76 -12.75
C THR A 278 16.49 -0.40 -12.47
N ASP A 279 15.87 -0.23 -11.30
CA ASP A 279 15.23 1.04 -10.91
C ASP A 279 15.94 1.69 -9.71
N TYR A 280 15.63 2.98 -9.46
CA TYR A 280 16.26 3.84 -8.45
C TYR A 280 15.20 4.60 -7.63
N PRO A 281 14.18 3.89 -7.07
CA PRO A 281 12.93 4.56 -6.70
C PRO A 281 12.86 5.06 -5.27
N VAL A 282 13.81 4.72 -4.37
CA VAL A 282 13.71 5.04 -2.94
C VAL A 282 14.75 6.07 -2.49
N LEU A 283 14.75 6.42 -1.20
CA LEU A 283 15.54 7.53 -0.65
C LEU A 283 17.03 7.23 -0.47
N PHE A 284 17.42 5.95 -0.40
CA PHE A 284 18.80 5.52 -0.28
C PHE A 284 19.22 4.75 -1.52
N ASP A 285 20.42 5.04 -1.99
CA ASP A 285 20.98 4.36 -3.15
C ASP A 285 21.41 2.90 -2.83
N ARG A 286 21.93 2.20 -3.85
CA ARG A 286 22.41 0.81 -3.72
C ARG A 286 23.62 0.64 -2.79
N ASN A 287 24.30 1.75 -2.41
CA ASN A 287 25.42 1.79 -1.50
C ASN A 287 25.02 2.32 -0.12
N PHE A 288 23.73 2.34 0.20
CA PHE A 288 23.17 2.85 1.47
C PHE A 288 23.45 4.34 1.71
N GLN A 289 23.75 5.12 0.65
CA GLN A 289 23.96 6.55 0.78
C GLN A 289 22.63 7.29 0.59
N PRO A 290 22.32 8.30 1.42
CA PRO A 290 21.13 9.10 1.26
C PRO A 290 21.21 9.92 -0.02
N LYS A 291 20.14 9.93 -0.81
CA LYS A 291 20.01 10.84 -1.94
C LYS A 291 19.83 12.28 -1.46
N PRO A 292 20.16 13.32 -2.29
CA PRO A 292 20.10 14.72 -1.86
C PRO A 292 18.78 15.15 -1.22
N VAL A 293 17.66 14.65 -1.71
CA VAL A 293 16.32 14.95 -1.18
C VAL A 293 16.16 14.66 0.32
N VAL A 294 16.92 13.70 0.86
CA VAL A 294 16.87 13.37 2.30
C VAL A 294 17.28 14.56 3.15
N ASN A 295 18.37 15.23 2.79
CA ASN A 295 18.83 16.42 3.51
C ASN A 295 17.89 17.61 3.28
N GLU A 296 17.33 17.75 2.08
CA GLU A 296 16.37 18.81 1.75
C GLU A 296 15.12 18.70 2.61
N MET A 297 14.53 17.51 2.71
CA MET A 297 13.30 17.33 3.51
C MET A 297 13.54 17.47 5.01
N ILE A 298 14.72 17.09 5.55
CA ILE A 298 15.09 17.32 6.95
C ILE A 298 15.16 18.82 7.25
N ASN A 299 15.79 19.60 6.37
CA ASN A 299 15.90 21.03 6.51
C ASN A 299 14.51 21.72 6.41
N GLU A 300 13.68 21.32 5.46
CA GLU A 300 12.33 21.86 5.29
C GLU A 300 11.44 21.57 6.52
N ALA A 301 11.47 20.33 7.02
CA ALA A 301 10.72 19.94 8.22
C ALA A 301 11.18 20.71 9.47
N SER A 302 12.48 20.97 9.60
CA SER A 302 13.05 21.76 10.71
C SER A 302 12.59 23.21 10.66
N ASN A 303 12.58 23.81 9.48
CA ASN A 303 12.11 25.19 9.28
C ASN A 303 10.61 25.36 9.56
N ASN A 304 9.81 24.33 9.27
CA ASN A 304 8.36 24.37 9.50
C ASN A 304 7.99 24.26 11.00
N LYS A 305 8.81 23.61 11.82
CA LYS A 305 8.63 23.55 13.28
C LYS A 305 8.94 24.87 13.99
N SER A 306 9.63 25.79 13.32
CA SER A 306 10.03 27.09 13.89
C SER A 306 9.03 28.21 13.60
N LYS A 307 7.96 27.91 12.88
CA LYS A 307 6.81 28.80 12.59
C LYS A 307 5.60 28.38 13.38
#